data_9f16cf7531964f900eda2fa250cec78b
#
_entry.id   9f16cf7531964f900eda2fa250cec78b
#
_cell.length_a   1.000
_cell.length_b   1.000
_cell.length_c   1.000
_cell.angle_alpha   90.00
_cell.angle_beta   90.00
_cell.angle_gamma   90.00
#
_symmetry.space_group_name_H-M   'P 1'
#
loop_
_entity.id
_entity.type
_entity.pdbx_description
1 polymer ?
#
loop_
_entity_poly.entity_id
_entity_poly.type
_entity_poly.pdbx_seq_one_letter_code
_entity_poly.pdbx_strand_id
1 'polypeptide(L)'
;KSDPERRFVVVSAPGKRNDEDTKVTDALIKYYKHYIKGADVKADQEWIINRYQAMVDELGFKSKEMVNISKAITDLATLPIEDNNFLYDTFLAAGEDNNAKLIAEYFRNNDIEARYVHPREAGILVSSEPGNARILPGSYDKLEELRESDEVLIIPGFFGVTSDNQICTFSRGG
;
A
#
# COMPACT_ATOMS: atom_id res chain seq x y z
N LYS A 1 8.88 3.77 20.59
CA LYS A 1 9.97 4.34 21.45
C LYS A 1 10.45 3.38 22.55
N SER A 2 9.75 2.28 22.81
CA SER A 2 10.13 1.30 23.85
C SER A 2 11.26 0.34 23.42
N ASP A 3 11.51 0.22 22.14
CA ASP A 3 12.54 -0.66 21.58
C ASP A 3 13.17 0.00 20.35
N PRO A 4 14.36 0.60 20.48
CA PRO A 4 15.03 1.32 19.38
C PRO A 4 15.56 0.38 18.30
N GLU A 5 15.61 -0.92 18.53
CA GLU A 5 16.05 -1.90 17.53
C GLU A 5 14.93 -2.30 16.55
N ARG A 6 13.67 -1.99 16.87
CA ARG A 6 12.52 -2.23 15.97
C ARG A 6 12.42 -1.13 14.91
N ARG A 7 13.12 -1.32 13.82
CA ARG A 7 13.19 -0.33 12.72
C ARG A 7 12.39 -0.73 11.48
N PHE A 8 11.87 -1.94 11.40
CA PHE A 8 11.06 -2.40 10.28
C PHE A 8 9.61 -2.52 10.71
N VAL A 9 8.73 -1.79 10.04
CA VAL A 9 7.28 -1.83 10.26
C VAL A 9 6.59 -2.19 8.95
N VAL A 10 6.04 -3.38 8.89
CA VAL A 10 5.23 -3.83 7.74
C VAL A 10 3.76 -3.57 8.04
N VAL A 11 3.06 -2.93 7.12
CA VAL A 11 1.68 -2.52 7.33
C VAL A 11 0.73 -3.11 6.30
N SER A 12 -0.50 -3.40 6.74
CA SER A 12 -1.60 -3.80 5.87
C SER A 12 -2.48 -2.60 5.51
N ALA A 13 -3.39 -2.77 4.54
CA ALA A 13 -4.43 -1.80 4.26
C ALA A 13 -5.32 -1.55 5.50
N PRO A 14 -5.92 -0.35 5.67
CA PRO A 14 -6.79 -0.06 6.80
C PRO A 14 -7.96 -1.03 6.90
N GLY A 15 -8.09 -1.65 8.07
CA GLY A 15 -9.17 -2.58 8.40
C GLY A 15 -10.50 -1.90 8.72
N LYS A 16 -11.43 -2.67 9.28
CA LYS A 16 -12.69 -2.18 9.82
C LYS A 16 -12.48 -1.45 11.15
N ARG A 17 -13.24 -0.38 11.38
CA ARG A 17 -13.33 0.33 12.67
C ARG A 17 -14.32 -0.34 13.62
N ASN A 18 -15.35 -0.99 13.04
CA ASN A 18 -16.41 -1.73 13.75
C ASN A 18 -17.00 -2.78 12.80
N ASP A 19 -17.96 -3.58 13.27
CA ASP A 19 -18.55 -4.68 12.51
C ASP A 19 -19.30 -4.25 11.24
N GLU A 20 -19.84 -3.04 11.23
CA GLU A 20 -20.60 -2.48 10.10
C GLU A 20 -19.71 -1.78 9.06
N ASP A 21 -18.41 -1.56 9.38
CA ASP A 21 -17.47 -0.85 8.50
C ASP A 21 -16.98 -1.75 7.36
N THR A 22 -16.49 -1.11 6.31
CA THR A 22 -15.88 -1.77 5.14
C THR A 22 -14.36 -1.65 5.22
N LYS A 23 -13.64 -2.72 4.91
CA LYS A 23 -12.18 -2.67 4.75
C LYS A 23 -11.80 -1.90 3.50
N VAL A 24 -10.68 -1.19 3.54
CA VAL A 24 -10.16 -0.50 2.34
C VAL A 24 -9.92 -1.48 1.19
N THR A 25 -9.42 -2.68 1.46
CA THR A 25 -9.24 -3.73 0.45
C THR A 25 -10.56 -4.09 -0.24
N ASP A 26 -11.67 -4.24 0.51
CA ASP A 26 -12.97 -4.57 -0.06
C ASP A 26 -13.52 -3.41 -0.92
N ALA A 27 -13.27 -2.16 -0.50
CA ALA A 27 -13.60 -0.97 -1.29
C ALA A 27 -12.78 -0.89 -2.59
N LEU A 28 -11.50 -1.22 -2.56
CA LEU A 28 -10.64 -1.28 -3.74
C LEU A 28 -11.09 -2.39 -4.72
N ILE A 29 -11.50 -3.56 -4.21
CA ILE A 29 -12.10 -4.62 -5.04
C ILE A 29 -13.37 -4.13 -5.72
N LYS A 30 -14.22 -3.40 -5.02
CA LYS A 30 -15.45 -2.83 -5.58
C LYS A 30 -15.10 -1.78 -6.66
N TYR A 31 -14.16 -0.90 -6.37
CA TYR A 31 -13.66 0.11 -7.31
C TYR A 31 -13.14 -0.55 -8.60
N TYR A 32 -12.26 -1.55 -8.48
CA TYR A 32 -11.78 -2.32 -9.64
C TYR A 32 -12.91 -2.90 -10.49
N LYS A 33 -13.90 -3.54 -9.83
CA LYS A 33 -15.05 -4.15 -10.53
C LYS A 33 -15.91 -3.13 -11.28
N HIS A 34 -16.06 -1.91 -10.75
CA HIS A 34 -16.75 -0.83 -11.45
C HIS A 34 -15.91 -0.33 -12.63
N TYR A 35 -14.61 -0.13 -12.39
CA TYR A 35 -13.68 0.38 -13.38
C TYR A 35 -13.62 -0.51 -14.64
N ILE A 36 -13.42 -1.81 -14.50
CA ILE A 36 -13.34 -2.73 -15.64
C ILE A 36 -14.65 -2.86 -16.44
N LYS A 37 -15.79 -2.46 -15.83
CA LYS A 37 -17.10 -2.43 -16.49
C LYS A 37 -17.41 -1.09 -17.15
N GLY A 38 -16.50 -0.11 -17.08
CA GLY A 38 -16.72 1.25 -17.58
C GLY A 38 -17.79 2.03 -16.81
N ALA A 39 -18.08 1.63 -15.55
CA ALA A 39 -19.01 2.35 -14.69
C ALA A 39 -18.36 3.62 -14.11
N ASP A 40 -19.18 4.56 -13.63
CA ASP A 40 -18.70 5.70 -12.86
C ASP A 40 -18.07 5.23 -11.54
N VAL A 41 -16.83 5.61 -11.31
CA VAL A 41 -16.02 5.19 -10.16
C VAL A 41 -15.81 6.29 -9.12
N LYS A 42 -16.36 7.47 -9.36
CA LYS A 42 -16.14 8.65 -8.51
C LYS A 42 -16.52 8.40 -7.05
N ALA A 43 -17.65 7.76 -6.82
CA ALA A 43 -18.10 7.44 -5.46
C ALA A 43 -17.18 6.44 -4.75
N ASP A 44 -16.59 5.48 -5.48
CA ASP A 44 -15.63 4.53 -4.91
C ASP A 44 -14.31 5.23 -4.53
N GLN A 45 -13.81 6.11 -5.41
CA GLN A 45 -12.63 6.94 -5.15
C GLN A 45 -12.83 7.84 -3.92
N GLU A 46 -13.92 8.59 -3.87
CA GLU A 46 -14.27 9.50 -2.78
C GLU A 46 -14.38 8.75 -1.45
N TRP A 47 -14.99 7.56 -1.43
CA TRP A 47 -15.10 6.77 -0.21
C TRP A 47 -13.72 6.37 0.33
N ILE A 48 -12.82 5.90 -0.54
CA ILE A 48 -11.47 5.48 -0.13
C ILE A 48 -10.65 6.68 0.35
N ILE A 49 -10.67 7.79 -0.37
CA ILE A 49 -9.95 9.02 0.00
C ILE A 49 -10.46 9.54 1.35
N ASN A 50 -11.78 9.60 1.54
CA ASN A 50 -12.38 10.05 2.80
C ASN A 50 -12.03 9.12 3.96
N ARG A 51 -11.83 7.83 3.71
CA ARG A 51 -11.40 6.88 4.73
C ARG A 51 -9.99 7.20 5.26
N TYR A 52 -9.05 7.57 4.37
CA TYR A 52 -7.72 8.02 4.77
C TYR A 52 -7.78 9.39 5.44
N GLN A 53 -8.59 10.33 4.93
CA GLN A 53 -8.76 11.64 5.57
C GLN A 53 -9.31 11.50 7.00
N ALA A 54 -10.29 10.64 7.22
CA ALA A 54 -10.82 10.38 8.56
C ALA A 54 -9.74 9.85 9.52
N MET A 55 -8.81 9.03 9.06
CA MET A 55 -7.66 8.58 9.88
C MET A 55 -6.76 9.76 10.27
N VAL A 56 -6.47 10.66 9.34
CA VAL A 56 -5.68 11.87 9.60
C VAL A 56 -6.35 12.74 10.65
N ASP A 57 -7.66 12.95 10.51
CA ASP A 57 -8.46 13.77 11.42
C ASP A 57 -8.51 13.17 12.84
N GLU A 58 -8.75 11.85 12.94
CA GLU A 58 -8.76 11.12 14.22
C GLU A 58 -7.39 11.11 14.91
N LEU A 59 -6.30 11.03 14.13
CA LEU A 59 -4.92 11.10 14.65
C LEU A 59 -4.45 12.53 14.96
N GLY A 60 -5.23 13.55 14.58
CA GLY A 60 -5.04 14.94 14.98
C GLY A 60 -3.82 15.62 14.35
N PHE A 61 -3.43 15.27 13.13
CA PHE A 61 -2.32 15.92 12.43
C PHE A 61 -2.73 16.45 11.05
N LYS A 62 -1.89 17.30 10.45
CA LYS A 62 -2.08 17.78 9.08
C LYS A 62 -1.20 16.96 8.13
N SER A 63 -1.82 16.20 7.25
CA SER A 63 -1.10 15.36 6.31
C SER A 63 -0.83 16.09 4.98
N LYS A 64 0.43 16.06 4.56
CA LYS A 64 0.85 16.42 3.20
C LYS A 64 0.68 15.24 2.24
N GLU A 65 0.77 14.02 2.75
CA GLU A 65 0.63 12.80 1.95
C GLU A 65 -0.79 12.60 1.42
N MET A 66 -1.81 13.22 2.02
CA MET A 66 -3.19 13.13 1.51
C MET A 66 -3.34 13.58 0.06
N VAL A 67 -2.53 14.53 -0.41
CA VAL A 67 -2.51 14.95 -1.82
C VAL A 67 -2.03 13.80 -2.71
N ASN A 68 -0.95 13.13 -2.31
CA ASN A 68 -0.39 12.00 -3.04
C ASN A 68 -1.31 10.78 -2.98
N ILE A 69 -1.92 10.51 -1.83
CA ILE A 69 -2.89 9.42 -1.65
C ILE A 69 -4.11 9.64 -2.54
N SER A 70 -4.68 10.84 -2.53
CA SER A 70 -5.83 11.18 -3.37
C SER A 70 -5.51 11.01 -4.85
N LYS A 71 -4.34 11.48 -5.26
CA LYS A 71 -3.86 11.30 -6.63
C LYS A 71 -3.68 9.82 -6.98
N ALA A 72 -3.01 9.05 -6.13
CA ALA A 72 -2.76 7.63 -6.37
C ALA A 72 -4.07 6.83 -6.54
N ILE A 73 -5.09 7.10 -5.70
CA ILE A 73 -6.40 6.46 -5.81
C ILE A 73 -7.12 6.88 -7.11
N THR A 74 -7.03 8.16 -7.49
CA THR A 74 -7.66 8.64 -8.72
C THR A 74 -6.99 8.07 -9.96
N ASP A 75 -5.65 8.01 -9.97
CA ASP A 75 -4.86 7.52 -11.10
C ASP A 75 -5.10 6.03 -11.41
N LEU A 76 -5.59 5.22 -10.46
CA LEU A 76 -5.97 3.82 -10.74
C LEU A 76 -6.96 3.71 -11.91
N ALA A 77 -7.88 4.67 -12.05
CA ALA A 77 -8.83 4.71 -13.17
C ALA A 77 -8.25 5.23 -14.48
N THR A 78 -6.96 5.50 -14.56
CA THR A 78 -6.26 5.88 -15.80
C THR A 78 -5.40 4.75 -16.35
N LEU A 79 -5.25 3.65 -15.62
CA LEU A 79 -4.46 2.51 -16.02
C LEU A 79 -5.13 1.77 -17.20
N PRO A 80 -4.37 1.24 -18.15
CA PRO A 80 -4.96 0.47 -19.25
C PRO A 80 -5.65 -0.79 -18.72
N ILE A 81 -6.84 -1.07 -19.26
CA ILE A 81 -7.54 -2.33 -18.97
C ILE A 81 -6.96 -3.39 -19.89
N GLU A 82 -6.11 -4.23 -19.33
CA GLU A 82 -5.49 -5.36 -20.02
C GLU A 82 -6.09 -6.67 -19.53
N ASP A 83 -6.08 -7.70 -20.37
CA ASP A 83 -6.55 -9.04 -20.00
C ASP A 83 -5.48 -9.79 -19.18
N ASN A 84 -5.15 -9.20 -18.05
CA ASN A 84 -4.23 -9.79 -17.08
C ASN A 84 -4.61 -9.39 -15.64
N ASN A 85 -4.17 -10.20 -14.68
CA ASN A 85 -4.48 -10.00 -13.27
C ASN A 85 -3.58 -8.94 -12.59
N PHE A 86 -2.58 -8.37 -13.25
CA PHE A 86 -1.70 -7.36 -12.66
C PHE A 86 -2.43 -6.05 -12.35
N LEU A 87 -3.41 -5.68 -13.19
CA LEU A 87 -4.26 -4.54 -12.91
C LEU A 87 -5.04 -4.73 -11.60
N TYR A 88 -5.61 -5.92 -11.40
CA TYR A 88 -6.31 -6.26 -10.15
C TYR A 88 -5.37 -6.15 -8.94
N ASP A 89 -4.18 -6.73 -9.03
CA ASP A 89 -3.16 -6.68 -7.99
C ASP A 89 -2.73 -5.23 -7.69
N THR A 90 -2.63 -4.36 -8.72
CA THR A 90 -2.32 -2.94 -8.56
C THR A 90 -3.40 -2.22 -7.75
N PHE A 91 -4.68 -2.49 -8.01
CA PHE A 91 -5.77 -1.94 -7.20
C PHE A 91 -5.68 -2.40 -5.75
N LEU A 92 -5.45 -3.70 -5.52
CA LEU A 92 -5.35 -4.25 -4.16
C LEU A 92 -4.17 -3.65 -3.40
N ALA A 93 -2.99 -3.60 -4.01
CA ALA A 93 -1.77 -3.10 -3.39
C ALA A 93 -1.86 -1.63 -2.98
N ALA A 94 -2.71 -0.84 -3.64
CA ALA A 94 -2.90 0.58 -3.31
C ALA A 94 -3.36 0.80 -1.85
N GLY A 95 -4.01 -0.17 -1.22
CA GLY A 95 -4.42 -0.09 0.18
C GLY A 95 -3.24 -0.06 1.13
N GLU A 96 -2.34 -1.02 1.02
CA GLU A 96 -1.12 -1.12 1.82
C GLU A 96 -0.15 0.01 1.51
N ASP A 97 0.02 0.33 0.23
CA ASP A 97 0.95 1.35 -0.25
C ASP A 97 0.62 2.73 0.33
N ASN A 98 -0.64 3.15 0.20
CA ASN A 98 -1.08 4.44 0.74
C ASN A 98 -1.08 4.46 2.27
N ASN A 99 -1.40 3.35 2.93
CA ASN A 99 -1.33 3.27 4.39
C ASN A 99 0.12 3.40 4.89
N ALA A 100 1.07 2.78 4.21
CA ALA A 100 2.49 2.88 4.57
C ALA A 100 3.00 4.33 4.48
N LYS A 101 2.62 5.07 3.43
CA LYS A 101 2.95 6.49 3.27
C LYS A 101 2.39 7.34 4.41
N LEU A 102 1.11 7.12 4.75
CA LEU A 102 0.44 7.86 5.83
C LEU A 102 1.07 7.58 7.19
N ILE A 103 1.38 6.31 7.49
CA ILE A 103 2.01 5.91 8.75
C ILE A 103 3.42 6.48 8.86
N ALA A 104 4.21 6.49 7.78
CA ALA A 104 5.52 7.10 7.77
C ALA A 104 5.45 8.61 8.09
N GLU A 105 4.49 9.31 7.51
CA GLU A 105 4.26 10.73 7.83
C GLU A 105 3.80 10.92 9.28
N TYR A 106 2.88 10.09 9.78
CA TYR A 106 2.42 10.15 11.17
C TYR A 106 3.58 9.94 12.15
N PHE A 107 4.51 9.03 11.87
CA PHE A 107 5.69 8.82 12.71
C PHE A 107 6.56 10.07 12.77
N ARG A 108 6.84 10.70 11.61
CA ARG A 108 7.60 11.96 11.55
C ARG A 108 6.92 13.09 12.31
N ASN A 109 5.59 13.18 12.26
CA ASN A 109 4.82 14.16 13.05
C ASN A 109 4.86 13.90 14.57
N ASN A 110 5.36 12.75 15.01
CA ASN A 110 5.56 12.37 16.39
C ASN A 110 7.05 12.26 16.77
N ASP A 111 7.93 13.00 16.08
CA ASP A 111 9.37 13.04 16.34
C ASP A 111 10.05 11.66 16.27
N ILE A 112 9.56 10.79 15.37
CA ILE A 112 10.20 9.52 15.05
C ILE A 112 10.73 9.62 13.62
N GLU A 113 12.04 9.51 13.46
CA GLU A 113 12.66 9.44 12.15
C GLU A 113 12.17 8.19 11.42
N ALA A 114 11.35 8.39 10.40
CA ALA A 114 10.72 7.30 9.67
C ALA A 114 10.54 7.67 8.19
N ARG A 115 10.69 6.68 7.32
CA ARG A 115 10.39 6.84 5.89
C ARG A 115 9.58 5.66 5.34
N TYR A 116 8.77 5.97 4.36
CA TYR A 116 8.12 4.98 3.51
C TYR A 116 9.17 4.36 2.58
N VAL A 117 9.10 3.05 2.41
CA VAL A 117 9.96 2.30 1.47
C VAL A 117 9.07 1.48 0.54
N HIS A 118 9.03 1.84 -0.73
CA HIS A 118 8.30 1.07 -1.73
C HIS A 118 8.93 -0.33 -1.89
N PRO A 119 8.17 -1.42 -2.10
CA PRO A 119 8.71 -2.78 -2.27
C PRO A 119 9.81 -2.90 -3.32
N ARG A 120 9.74 -2.12 -4.40
CA ARG A 120 10.83 -2.04 -5.39
C ARG A 120 12.12 -1.48 -4.80
N GLU A 121 12.03 -0.40 -4.02
CA GLU A 121 13.19 0.19 -3.34
C GLU A 121 13.75 -0.76 -2.30
N ALA A 122 12.87 -1.45 -1.56
CA ALA A 122 13.25 -2.49 -0.63
C ALA A 122 13.88 -3.72 -1.31
N GLY A 123 13.77 -3.83 -2.64
CA GLY A 123 14.23 -4.98 -3.38
C GLY A 123 13.34 -6.22 -3.22
N ILE A 124 12.08 -6.05 -2.84
CA ILE A 124 11.11 -7.16 -2.74
C ILE A 124 10.70 -7.57 -4.16
N LEU A 125 11.55 -8.39 -4.77
CA LEU A 125 11.33 -8.96 -6.09
C LEU A 125 10.51 -10.25 -5.98
N VAL A 126 9.50 -10.37 -6.85
CA VAL A 126 8.58 -11.51 -6.80
C VAL A 126 8.37 -12.14 -8.18
N SER A 127 7.86 -13.37 -8.19
CA SER A 127 7.44 -14.06 -9.39
C SER A 127 6.24 -13.37 -10.05
N SER A 128 6.07 -13.60 -11.37
CA SER A 128 4.97 -13.02 -12.18
C SER A 128 3.69 -13.87 -12.08
N GLU A 129 3.22 -14.13 -10.86
CA GLU A 129 2.03 -14.92 -10.57
C GLU A 129 1.04 -14.07 -9.75
N PRO A 130 0.21 -13.19 -10.40
CA PRO A 130 -0.72 -12.33 -9.69
C PRO A 130 -1.60 -13.09 -8.69
N GLY A 131 -1.75 -12.56 -7.47
CA GLY A 131 -2.49 -13.20 -6.38
C GLY A 131 -1.80 -14.39 -5.71
N ASN A 132 -0.63 -14.81 -6.20
CA ASN A 132 0.13 -15.95 -5.68
C ASN A 132 1.65 -15.76 -5.85
N ALA A 133 2.11 -14.53 -5.76
CA ALA A 133 3.52 -14.19 -5.91
C ALA A 133 4.42 -14.91 -4.89
N ARG A 134 5.64 -15.21 -5.29
CA ARG A 134 6.68 -15.79 -4.44
C ARG A 134 7.89 -14.88 -4.44
N ILE A 135 8.48 -14.69 -3.27
CA ILE A 135 9.71 -13.90 -3.13
C ILE A 135 10.85 -14.60 -3.89
N LEU A 136 11.55 -13.83 -4.71
CA LEU A 136 12.73 -14.32 -5.43
C LEU A 136 13.98 -14.23 -4.55
N PRO A 137 14.95 -15.15 -4.69
CA PRO A 137 16.15 -15.19 -3.84
C PRO A 137 16.94 -13.88 -3.77
N GLY A 138 17.06 -13.14 -4.89
CA GLY A 138 17.75 -11.86 -4.93
C GLY A 138 17.15 -10.74 -4.05
N SER A 139 15.94 -10.96 -3.50
CA SER A 139 15.33 -10.03 -2.55
C SER A 139 16.04 -10.01 -1.21
N TYR A 140 16.64 -11.10 -0.78
CA TYR A 140 17.25 -11.21 0.55
C TYR A 140 18.47 -10.31 0.70
N ASP A 141 19.32 -10.25 -0.32
CA ASP A 141 20.53 -9.40 -0.32
C ASP A 141 20.14 -7.93 -0.25
N LYS A 142 19.09 -7.53 -1.00
CA LYS A 142 18.59 -6.15 -1.01
C LYS A 142 17.93 -5.75 0.32
N LEU A 143 17.16 -6.65 0.91
CA LEU A 143 16.55 -6.40 2.22
C LEU A 143 17.60 -6.30 3.33
N GLU A 144 18.72 -7.01 3.22
CA GLU A 144 19.81 -6.90 4.19
C GLU A 144 20.46 -5.51 4.17
N GLU A 145 20.61 -4.87 2.99
CA GLU A 145 21.13 -3.51 2.87
C GLU A 145 20.30 -2.48 3.69
N LEU A 146 19.00 -2.72 3.88
CA LEU A 146 18.13 -1.83 4.66
C LEU A 146 18.44 -1.85 6.16
N ARG A 147 19.15 -2.84 6.67
CA ARG A 147 19.53 -2.94 8.08
C ARG A 147 20.49 -1.82 8.52
N GLU A 148 21.20 -1.22 7.58
CA GLU A 148 22.11 -0.11 7.82
C GLU A 148 21.37 1.23 8.07
N SER A 149 20.05 1.28 7.84
CA SER A 149 19.26 2.50 8.09
C SER A 149 19.06 2.76 9.57
N ASP A 150 19.27 4.00 10.00
CA ASP A 150 18.95 4.46 11.34
C ASP A 150 17.47 4.85 11.51
N GLU A 151 16.76 5.04 10.39
CA GLU A 151 15.35 5.38 10.37
C GLU A 151 14.45 4.17 10.58
N VAL A 152 13.23 4.42 11.06
CA VAL A 152 12.14 3.43 11.01
C VAL A 152 11.63 3.31 9.58
N LEU A 153 11.72 2.13 9.01
CA LEU A 153 11.31 1.84 7.63
C LEU A 153 9.88 1.32 7.62
N ILE A 154 8.97 2.05 6.99
CA ILE A 154 7.57 1.66 6.84
C ILE A 154 7.38 1.05 5.45
N ILE A 155 7.13 -0.24 5.42
CA ILE A 155 7.05 -1.03 4.19
C ILE A 155 5.60 -1.52 4.03
N PRO A 156 4.95 -1.30 2.88
CA PRO A 156 3.66 -1.93 2.61
C PRO A 156 3.83 -3.44 2.52
N GLY A 157 2.96 -4.20 3.18
CA GLY A 157 2.90 -5.65 3.08
C GLY A 157 2.13 -6.10 1.84
N PHE A 158 1.88 -7.40 1.73
CA PHE A 158 0.97 -8.03 0.78
C PHE A 158 1.43 -8.06 -0.69
N PHE A 159 2.35 -7.25 -1.16
CA PHE A 159 2.80 -7.25 -2.55
C PHE A 159 4.30 -7.03 -2.70
N GLY A 160 4.80 -7.42 -3.86
CA GLY A 160 6.14 -7.11 -4.35
C GLY A 160 6.09 -6.63 -5.79
N VAL A 161 7.25 -6.56 -6.43
CA VAL A 161 7.40 -6.08 -7.80
C VAL A 161 8.11 -7.13 -8.64
N THR A 162 7.58 -7.42 -9.83
CA THR A 162 8.22 -8.34 -10.77
C THR A 162 9.43 -7.70 -11.46
N SER A 163 10.24 -8.48 -12.18
CA SER A 163 11.34 -7.98 -13.01
C SER A 163 10.90 -6.92 -14.02
N ASP A 164 9.67 -7.04 -14.52
CA ASP A 164 9.07 -6.11 -15.48
C ASP A 164 8.37 -4.92 -14.83
N ASN A 165 8.62 -4.72 -13.54
CA ASN A 165 8.07 -3.62 -12.74
C ASN A 165 6.55 -3.66 -12.52
N GLN A 166 5.93 -4.81 -12.66
CA GLN A 166 4.51 -4.98 -12.38
C GLN A 166 4.28 -5.29 -10.90
N ILE A 167 3.21 -4.77 -10.36
CA ILE A 167 2.75 -5.10 -8.99
C ILE A 167 2.19 -6.52 -8.99
N CYS A 168 2.62 -7.30 -8.01
CA CYS A 168 2.14 -8.67 -7.86
C CYS A 168 1.91 -8.99 -6.38
N THR A 169 0.70 -9.44 -6.05
CA THR A 169 0.29 -9.69 -4.67
C THR A 169 0.57 -11.14 -4.26
N PHE A 170 0.82 -11.33 -2.95
CA PHE A 170 0.93 -12.65 -2.35
C PHE A 170 -0.46 -13.28 -2.17
N SER A 171 -0.50 -14.61 -2.00
CA SER A 171 -1.70 -15.28 -1.53
C SER A 171 -2.06 -14.84 -0.10
N ARG A 172 -3.34 -14.97 0.28
CA ARG A 172 -3.75 -14.67 1.65
C ARG A 172 -3.03 -15.59 2.63
N GLY A 173 -2.36 -14.99 3.62
CA GLY A 173 -1.57 -15.70 4.61
C GLY A 173 -0.18 -16.13 4.14
N GLY A 174 0.24 -15.64 2.99
CA GLY A 174 1.61 -15.83 2.49
C GLY A 174 2.63 -14.96 3.18
#